data_437b8742c06d4b67afeec3ed999985e9
#
_entry.id   437b8742c06d4b67afeec3ed999985e9
#
_cell.length_a   1.000
_cell.length_b   1.000
_cell.length_c   1.000
_cell.angle_alpha   90.00
_cell.angle_beta   90.00
_cell.angle_gamma   90.00
#
_symmetry.space_group_name_H-M   'P 1'
#
loop_
_entity.id
_entity.type
_entity.pdbx_description
1 polymer ?
#
loop_
_entity_poly.entity_id
_entity_poly.type
_entity_poly.pdbx_seq_one_letter_code
_entity_poly.pdbx_strand_id
1 'polypeptide(L)'
;MQPAIKYIFLSVIFYSSFSYSDIQKVTYASWDKPDVELIFTLPKKINAETKVLFIIHGNSRNAETYLSHWLLAAKDKNVILVAPRFTKENHRYYNTLNMAKSSGVAIPNKEKWLTNSIASFHTFFKSKFNLSTDTYLMFGFSGGSQFIHRYLMYGEDAAIEKAAIGSAGWYTFINYEPFPYGIK
;
A
#
# COMPACT_ATOMS: atom_id res chain seq x y z
N MET A 1 59.54 -36.89 21.95
CA MET A 1 58.11 -36.81 21.86
C MET A 1 57.73 -35.33 21.93
N GLN A 2 57.31 -34.71 20.77
CA GLN A 2 56.87 -33.35 20.76
C GLN A 2 55.31 -33.35 20.90
N PRO A 3 54.72 -32.46 21.70
CA PRO A 3 53.26 -32.39 21.82
C PRO A 3 52.67 -31.70 20.60
N ALA A 4 51.64 -32.35 19.99
CA ALA A 4 50.88 -31.80 18.89
C ALA A 4 49.97 -30.67 19.40
N ILE A 5 50.18 -29.45 18.93
CA ILE A 5 49.32 -28.30 19.19
C ILE A 5 48.06 -28.45 18.33
N LYS A 6 46.90 -28.73 18.95
CA LYS A 6 45.58 -28.71 18.28
C LYS A 6 45.12 -27.26 18.14
N TYR A 7 45.11 -26.75 16.94
CA TYR A 7 44.44 -25.48 16.64
C TYR A 7 42.91 -25.68 16.60
N ILE A 8 42.22 -25.10 17.58
CA ILE A 8 40.75 -25.01 17.56
C ILE A 8 40.43 -23.78 16.74
N PHE A 9 39.93 -24.00 15.50
CA PHE A 9 39.33 -22.94 14.72
C PHE A 9 37.94 -22.61 15.31
N LEU A 10 37.86 -21.50 16.06
CA LEU A 10 36.59 -20.94 16.50
C LEU A 10 36.01 -20.16 15.32
N SER A 11 35.10 -20.80 14.54
CA SER A 11 34.34 -20.10 13.53
C SER A 11 33.28 -19.21 14.20
N VAL A 12 33.59 -17.92 14.30
CA VAL A 12 32.59 -16.92 14.72
C VAL A 12 31.60 -16.74 13.57
N ILE A 13 30.46 -17.40 13.69
CA ILE A 13 29.34 -17.15 12.79
C ILE A 13 28.76 -15.80 13.18
N PHE A 14 29.09 -14.75 12.41
CA PHE A 14 28.37 -13.49 12.49
C PHE A 14 26.94 -13.70 11.97
N TYR A 15 26.00 -13.94 12.88
CA TYR A 15 24.60 -13.72 12.58
C TYR A 15 24.43 -12.20 12.37
N SER A 16 24.46 -11.75 11.13
CA SER A 16 23.93 -10.44 10.80
C SER A 16 22.44 -10.48 11.12
N SER A 17 22.05 -9.96 12.27
CA SER A 17 20.67 -9.70 12.61
C SER A 17 20.13 -8.74 11.53
N PHE A 18 19.33 -9.27 10.62
CA PHE A 18 18.59 -8.49 9.65
C PHE A 18 17.52 -7.70 10.43
N SER A 19 17.88 -6.50 10.86
CA SER A 19 16.90 -5.58 11.41
C SER A 19 16.02 -5.10 10.25
N TYR A 20 14.86 -5.75 10.06
CA TYR A 20 13.75 -5.12 9.37
C TYR A 20 13.37 -3.87 10.18
N SER A 21 13.08 -2.75 9.50
CA SER A 21 12.43 -1.65 10.19
C SER A 21 11.10 -2.17 10.75
N ASP A 22 10.84 -1.90 12.02
CA ASP A 22 9.62 -2.35 12.68
C ASP A 22 8.39 -1.88 11.90
N ILE A 23 7.39 -2.74 11.79
CA ILE A 23 6.09 -2.37 11.22
C ILE A 23 5.44 -1.37 12.19
N GLN A 24 5.16 -0.19 11.68
CA GLN A 24 4.53 0.91 12.41
C GLN A 24 3.08 1.09 11.97
N LYS A 25 2.28 1.70 12.83
CA LYS A 25 0.86 1.98 12.57
C LYS A 25 0.53 3.41 12.97
N VAL A 26 -0.31 4.05 12.18
CA VAL A 26 -0.86 5.36 12.48
C VAL A 26 -2.30 5.42 11.99
N THR A 27 -3.18 6.02 12.76
CA THR A 27 -4.55 6.30 12.34
C THR A 27 -4.57 7.61 11.55
N TYR A 28 -5.05 7.54 10.30
CA TYR A 28 -5.30 8.71 9.49
C TYR A 28 -6.75 9.14 9.66
N ALA A 29 -6.95 10.30 10.27
CA ALA A 29 -8.25 10.91 10.59
C ALA A 29 -8.39 12.34 10.01
N SER A 30 -7.43 12.78 9.18
CA SER A 30 -7.39 14.16 8.66
C SER A 30 -8.22 14.34 7.40
N TRP A 31 -9.43 13.78 7.36
CA TRP A 31 -10.41 13.91 6.29
C TRP A 31 -11.85 13.75 6.81
N ASP A 32 -12.83 13.93 5.94
CA ASP A 32 -14.28 13.84 6.21
C ASP A 32 -14.84 12.40 6.11
N LYS A 33 -13.97 11.39 5.97
CA LYS A 33 -14.32 9.98 5.84
C LYS A 33 -13.96 9.22 7.13
N PRO A 34 -14.48 7.99 7.30
CA PRO A 34 -14.05 7.15 8.41
C PRO A 34 -12.54 6.94 8.43
N ASP A 35 -11.96 6.87 9.62
CA ASP A 35 -10.53 6.69 9.83
C ASP A 35 -9.96 5.47 9.11
N VAL A 36 -8.70 5.59 8.67
CA VAL A 36 -7.95 4.49 8.08
C VAL A 36 -6.67 4.26 8.88
N GLU A 37 -6.45 3.02 9.30
CA GLU A 37 -5.16 2.63 9.83
C GLU A 37 -4.16 2.49 8.67
N LEU A 38 -3.10 3.28 8.70
CA LEU A 38 -1.97 3.18 7.78
C LEU A 38 -0.87 2.37 8.45
N ILE A 39 -0.62 1.17 7.92
CA ILE A 39 0.45 0.27 8.37
C ILE A 39 1.66 0.55 7.47
N PHE A 40 2.84 0.80 8.03
CA PHE A 40 3.98 1.20 7.23
C PHE A 40 5.31 0.75 7.79
N THR A 41 6.33 0.72 6.93
CA THR A 41 7.73 0.53 7.31
C THR A 41 8.60 1.61 6.69
N LEU A 42 9.70 1.90 7.32
CA LEU A 42 10.65 2.92 6.87
C LEU A 42 11.91 2.27 6.30
N PRO A 43 12.54 2.86 5.27
CA PRO A 43 13.87 2.45 4.83
C PRO A 43 14.91 2.78 5.91
N LYS A 44 16.08 2.17 5.84
CA LYS A 44 17.20 2.42 6.76
C LYS A 44 17.57 3.91 6.89
N LYS A 45 17.39 4.66 5.82
CA LYS A 45 17.65 6.11 5.78
C LYS A 45 16.56 6.79 4.96
N ILE A 46 15.92 7.77 5.56
CA ILE A 46 14.94 8.64 4.89
C ILE A 46 15.68 9.89 4.42
N ASN A 47 15.39 10.34 3.22
CA ASN A 47 15.82 11.62 2.67
C ASN A 47 14.72 12.21 1.80
N ALA A 48 14.95 13.40 1.26
CA ALA A 48 13.97 14.10 0.43
C ALA A 48 13.51 13.30 -0.80
N GLU A 49 14.37 12.44 -1.36
CA GLU A 49 14.11 11.59 -2.54
C GLU A 49 13.43 10.25 -2.19
N THR A 50 13.12 9.99 -0.91
CA THR A 50 12.47 8.74 -0.50
C THR A 50 11.09 8.66 -1.13
N LYS A 51 10.82 7.56 -1.84
CA LYS A 51 9.52 7.29 -2.48
C LYS A 51 8.55 6.62 -1.51
N VAL A 52 7.26 6.66 -1.85
CA VAL A 52 6.20 5.95 -1.12
C VAL A 52 5.58 4.92 -2.05
N LEU A 53 5.48 3.66 -1.61
CA LEU A 53 4.75 2.58 -2.27
C LEU A 53 3.51 2.24 -1.46
N PHE A 54 2.34 2.48 -2.02
CA PHE A 54 1.06 2.06 -1.45
C PHE A 54 0.73 0.64 -1.90
N ILE A 55 0.50 -0.25 -0.92
CA ILE A 55 0.21 -1.67 -1.11
C ILE A 55 -1.24 -1.91 -0.71
N ILE A 56 -2.11 -2.14 -1.69
CA ILE A 56 -3.55 -2.29 -1.45
C ILE A 56 -3.89 -3.77 -1.30
N HIS A 57 -4.41 -4.12 -0.13
CA HIS A 57 -4.79 -5.49 0.24
C HIS A 57 -5.96 -6.04 -0.59
N GLY A 58 -6.13 -7.36 -0.61
CA GLY A 58 -7.31 -8.04 -1.16
C GLY A 58 -8.52 -8.01 -0.24
N ASN A 59 -9.57 -8.77 -0.59
CA ASN A 59 -10.83 -8.81 0.15
C ASN A 59 -10.71 -9.39 1.57
N SER A 60 -9.63 -10.10 1.89
CA SER A 60 -9.31 -10.57 3.25
C SER A 60 -9.00 -9.44 4.23
N ARG A 61 -8.70 -8.24 3.75
CA ARG A 61 -8.39 -7.04 4.56
C ARG A 61 -7.15 -7.17 5.46
N ASN A 62 -6.26 -8.09 5.16
CA ASN A 62 -5.01 -8.35 5.89
C ASN A 62 -3.85 -7.46 5.40
N ALA A 63 -3.99 -6.16 5.52
CA ALA A 63 -3.04 -5.16 5.02
C ALA A 63 -1.60 -5.41 5.50
N GLU A 64 -1.41 -5.78 6.76
CA GLU A 64 -0.10 -6.05 7.35
C GLU A 64 0.61 -7.25 6.67
N THR A 65 -0.12 -8.32 6.37
CA THR A 65 0.41 -9.47 5.63
C THR A 65 0.82 -9.06 4.21
N TYR A 66 0.01 -8.23 3.53
CA TYR A 66 0.36 -7.72 2.21
C TYR A 66 1.64 -6.87 2.24
N LEU A 67 1.79 -6.01 3.23
CA LEU A 67 3.00 -5.21 3.42
C LEU A 67 4.22 -6.11 3.67
N SER A 68 4.08 -7.13 4.53
CA SER A 68 5.20 -8.01 4.92
C SER A 68 5.79 -8.77 3.74
N HIS A 69 5.01 -9.10 2.71
CA HIS A 69 5.51 -9.74 1.49
C HIS A 69 6.48 -8.84 0.69
N TRP A 70 6.45 -7.54 0.91
CA TRP A 70 7.32 -6.59 0.23
C TRP A 70 8.63 -6.27 0.98
N LEU A 71 8.75 -6.66 2.26
CA LEU A 71 9.89 -6.30 3.10
C LEU A 71 11.22 -6.73 2.48
N LEU A 72 11.31 -7.95 1.98
CA LEU A 72 12.53 -8.46 1.37
C LEU A 72 12.90 -7.69 0.09
N ALA A 73 11.93 -7.42 -0.77
CA ALA A 73 12.15 -6.69 -2.03
C ALA A 73 12.52 -5.21 -1.80
N ALA A 74 12.05 -4.63 -0.70
CA ALA A 74 12.28 -3.24 -0.34
C ALA A 74 13.54 -3.01 0.53
N LYS A 75 14.17 -4.08 1.03
CA LYS A 75 15.24 -4.05 2.05
C LYS A 75 16.33 -2.99 1.80
N ASP A 76 16.79 -2.86 0.56
CA ASP A 76 17.88 -1.93 0.20
C ASP A 76 17.39 -0.83 -0.76
N LYS A 77 16.08 -0.57 -0.76
CA LYS A 77 15.45 0.50 -1.54
C LYS A 77 15.13 1.70 -0.66
N ASN A 78 15.25 2.89 -1.23
CA ASN A 78 14.85 4.13 -0.58
C ASN A 78 13.34 4.35 -0.76
N VAL A 79 12.53 3.50 -0.09
CA VAL A 79 11.07 3.49 -0.22
C VAL A 79 10.40 3.25 1.13
N ILE A 80 9.39 4.04 1.44
CA ILE A 80 8.44 3.81 2.52
C ILE A 80 7.36 2.88 1.96
N LEU A 81 7.14 1.73 2.61
CA LEU A 81 6.01 0.86 2.29
C LEU A 81 4.82 1.27 3.15
N VAL A 82 3.65 1.43 2.53
CA VAL A 82 2.41 1.81 3.23
C VAL A 82 1.28 0.89 2.79
N ALA A 83 0.61 0.24 3.72
CA ALA A 83 -0.59 -0.57 3.47
C ALA A 83 -1.78 0.04 4.23
N PRO A 84 -2.65 0.80 3.55
CA PRO A 84 -3.90 1.27 4.13
C PRO A 84 -4.82 0.09 4.45
N ARG A 85 -5.40 0.05 5.67
CA ARG A 85 -6.39 -0.96 6.05
C ARG A 85 -7.80 -0.44 5.85
N PHE A 86 -8.41 -0.77 4.74
CA PHE A 86 -9.83 -0.50 4.48
C PHE A 86 -10.69 -1.60 5.13
N THR A 87 -11.24 -1.35 6.31
CA THR A 87 -12.05 -2.35 7.05
C THR A 87 -13.44 -2.56 6.41
N LYS A 88 -14.11 -3.67 6.74
CA LYS A 88 -15.48 -3.94 6.25
C LYS A 88 -16.50 -2.99 6.87
N GLU A 89 -16.26 -2.57 8.10
CA GLU A 89 -17.12 -1.66 8.86
C GLU A 89 -17.13 -0.28 8.24
N ASN A 90 -15.95 0.27 7.99
CA ASN A 90 -15.78 1.66 7.55
C ASN A 90 -15.74 1.82 6.02
N HIS A 91 -15.15 0.84 5.32
CA HIS A 91 -14.88 0.94 3.89
C HIS A 91 -15.32 -0.32 3.14
N ARG A 92 -16.58 -0.71 3.32
CA ARG A 92 -17.12 -1.99 2.84
C ARG A 92 -16.88 -2.22 1.35
N TYR A 93 -17.01 -1.19 0.56
CA TYR A 93 -16.92 -1.24 -0.90
C TYR A 93 -15.64 -0.56 -1.43
N TYR A 94 -14.52 -0.66 -0.68
CA TYR A 94 -13.26 0.00 -1.06
C TYR A 94 -12.81 -0.38 -2.48
N ASN A 95 -13.01 -1.64 -2.90
CA ASN A 95 -12.62 -2.14 -4.21
C ASN A 95 -13.38 -1.49 -5.38
N THR A 96 -14.52 -0.85 -5.12
CA THR A 96 -15.24 0.03 -6.06
C THR A 96 -15.05 1.51 -5.73
N LEU A 97 -14.01 1.86 -4.95
CA LEU A 97 -13.75 3.21 -4.42
C LEU A 97 -14.93 3.77 -3.61
N ASN A 98 -15.77 2.93 -3.01
CA ASN A 98 -17.04 3.33 -2.40
C ASN A 98 -18.00 4.10 -3.35
N MET A 99 -17.81 4.00 -4.67
CA MET A 99 -18.70 4.62 -5.67
C MET A 99 -19.97 3.79 -5.89
N ALA A 100 -19.89 2.47 -5.70
CA ALA A 100 -21.01 1.56 -5.77
C ALA A 100 -20.88 0.41 -4.77
N LYS A 101 -22.03 -0.19 -4.44
CA LYS A 101 -22.10 -1.49 -3.76
C LYS A 101 -21.62 -2.61 -4.69
N SER A 102 -21.31 -3.79 -4.14
CA SER A 102 -20.94 -4.95 -4.96
C SER A 102 -22.04 -5.42 -5.93
N SER A 103 -23.29 -5.03 -5.69
CA SER A 103 -24.43 -5.26 -6.59
C SER A 103 -24.52 -4.27 -7.76
N GLY A 104 -23.58 -3.33 -7.89
CA GLY A 104 -23.63 -2.27 -8.89
C GLY A 104 -24.48 -1.06 -8.52
N VAL A 105 -25.21 -1.09 -7.41
CA VAL A 105 -26.01 0.06 -6.97
C VAL A 105 -25.09 1.21 -6.57
N ALA A 106 -25.23 2.35 -7.25
CA ALA A 106 -24.43 3.55 -6.98
C ALA A 106 -24.57 4.05 -5.53
N ILE A 107 -23.50 4.60 -5.00
CA ILE A 107 -23.47 5.34 -3.74
C ILE A 107 -23.41 6.83 -4.11
N PRO A 108 -24.53 7.56 -4.04
CA PRO A 108 -24.61 8.91 -4.58
C PRO A 108 -23.83 9.95 -3.77
N ASN A 109 -23.58 9.70 -2.49
CA ASN A 109 -22.78 10.60 -1.66
C ASN A 109 -21.30 10.51 -2.04
N LYS A 110 -20.83 11.47 -2.84
CA LYS A 110 -19.45 11.56 -3.33
C LYS A 110 -18.42 11.80 -2.23
N GLU A 111 -18.81 12.39 -1.10
CA GLU A 111 -17.93 12.58 0.06
C GLU A 111 -17.41 11.24 0.62
N LYS A 112 -18.16 10.15 0.42
CA LYS A 112 -17.76 8.80 0.82
C LYS A 112 -16.81 8.12 -0.16
N TRP A 113 -16.62 8.67 -1.34
CA TRP A 113 -15.79 8.07 -2.37
C TRP A 113 -14.32 8.14 -2.00
N LEU A 114 -13.57 7.12 -2.38
CA LEU A 114 -12.13 7.00 -2.07
C LEU A 114 -11.24 7.49 -3.23
N THR A 115 -11.79 8.28 -4.15
CA THR A 115 -11.11 8.77 -5.36
C THR A 115 -9.91 9.66 -5.09
N ASN A 116 -9.79 10.23 -3.88
CA ASN A 116 -8.66 11.05 -3.44
C ASN A 116 -7.86 10.43 -2.28
N SER A 117 -8.17 9.17 -1.90
CA SER A 117 -7.64 8.60 -0.67
C SER A 117 -6.11 8.46 -0.67
N ILE A 118 -5.53 7.93 -1.76
CA ILE A 118 -4.09 7.67 -1.81
C ILE A 118 -3.30 8.99 -1.90
N ALA A 119 -3.81 9.97 -2.65
CA ALA A 119 -3.26 11.33 -2.68
C ALA A 119 -3.19 11.96 -1.29
N SER A 120 -4.28 11.83 -0.52
CA SER A 120 -4.34 12.32 0.87
C SER A 120 -3.33 11.62 1.77
N PHE A 121 -3.19 10.30 1.66
CA PHE A 121 -2.19 9.54 2.42
C PHE A 121 -0.77 9.90 1.98
N HIS A 122 -0.53 10.10 0.68
CA HIS A 122 0.77 10.55 0.19
C HIS A 122 1.14 11.92 0.77
N THR A 123 0.22 12.89 0.74
CA THR A 123 0.42 14.21 1.34
C THR A 123 0.77 14.12 2.84
N PHE A 124 0.10 13.22 3.57
CA PHE A 124 0.42 12.98 4.97
C PHE A 124 1.86 12.46 5.15
N PHE A 125 2.29 11.43 4.40
CA PHE A 125 3.65 10.89 4.49
C PHE A 125 4.70 11.89 4.01
N LYS A 126 4.41 12.64 2.94
CA LYS A 126 5.27 13.71 2.43
C LYS A 126 5.54 14.75 3.51
N SER A 127 4.50 15.24 4.18
CA SER A 127 4.64 16.19 5.29
C SER A 127 5.35 15.58 6.49
N LYS A 128 4.96 14.37 6.91
CA LYS A 128 5.50 13.70 8.10
C LYS A 128 7.01 13.44 8.01
N PHE A 129 7.53 13.14 6.83
CA PHE A 129 8.93 12.77 6.61
C PHE A 129 9.72 13.80 5.77
N ASN A 130 9.14 14.96 5.49
CA ASN A 130 9.74 16.04 4.71
C ASN A 130 10.27 15.56 3.34
N LEU A 131 9.43 14.81 2.61
CA LEU A 131 9.76 14.30 1.28
C LEU A 131 9.55 15.39 0.21
N SER A 132 10.43 15.45 -0.79
CA SER A 132 10.28 16.35 -1.95
C SER A 132 9.61 15.68 -3.16
N THR A 133 9.46 14.35 -3.14
CA THR A 133 8.81 13.63 -4.25
C THR A 133 7.30 13.94 -4.30
N ASP A 134 6.84 14.39 -5.45
CA ASP A 134 5.42 14.69 -5.71
C ASP A 134 4.65 13.48 -6.23
N THR A 135 5.34 12.37 -6.50
CA THR A 135 4.76 11.15 -7.06
C THR A 135 4.90 9.96 -6.12
N TYR A 136 4.04 8.97 -6.30
CA TYR A 136 4.05 7.73 -5.53
C TYR A 136 3.82 6.50 -6.41
N LEU A 137 4.08 5.34 -5.83
CA LEU A 137 3.92 4.04 -6.45
C LEU A 137 2.72 3.31 -5.85
N MET A 138 2.07 2.45 -6.64
CA MET A 138 0.95 1.63 -6.18
C MET A 138 1.14 0.17 -6.57
N PHE A 139 0.78 -0.73 -5.67
CA PHE A 139 0.65 -2.16 -5.94
C PHE A 139 -0.65 -2.68 -5.35
N GLY A 140 -1.39 -3.50 -6.10
CA GLY A 140 -2.56 -4.21 -5.62
C GLY A 140 -2.68 -5.60 -6.18
N PHE A 141 -3.27 -6.49 -5.38
CA PHE A 141 -3.58 -7.85 -5.78
C PHE A 141 -5.04 -8.18 -5.44
N SER A 142 -5.74 -8.94 -6.30
CA SER A 142 -7.15 -9.32 -6.10
C SER A 142 -8.04 -8.07 -5.92
N GLY A 143 -8.74 -7.92 -4.79
CA GLY A 143 -9.54 -6.73 -4.48
C GLY A 143 -8.75 -5.42 -4.48
N GLY A 144 -7.45 -5.46 -4.15
CA GLY A 144 -6.56 -4.31 -4.25
C GLY A 144 -6.30 -3.89 -5.69
N SER A 145 -6.24 -4.85 -6.62
CA SER A 145 -6.16 -4.55 -8.05
C SER A 145 -7.45 -3.90 -8.56
N GLN A 146 -8.61 -4.35 -8.06
CA GLN A 146 -9.89 -3.73 -8.38
C GLN A 146 -9.95 -2.27 -7.89
N PHE A 147 -9.39 -1.99 -6.72
CA PHE A 147 -9.24 -0.63 -6.22
C PHE A 147 -8.35 0.20 -7.14
N ILE A 148 -7.14 -0.28 -7.43
CA ILE A 148 -6.13 0.52 -8.14
C ILE A 148 -6.58 0.84 -9.57
N HIS A 149 -7.09 -0.14 -10.35
CA HIS A 149 -7.45 0.17 -11.72
C HIS A 149 -8.60 1.18 -11.78
N ARG A 150 -9.55 1.15 -10.82
CA ARG A 150 -10.58 2.18 -10.72
C ARG A 150 -10.03 3.51 -10.24
N TYR A 151 -9.04 3.47 -9.33
CA TYR A 151 -8.35 4.68 -8.90
C TYR A 151 -7.61 5.36 -10.07
N LEU A 152 -7.02 4.59 -10.98
CA LEU A 152 -6.44 5.10 -12.23
C LEU A 152 -7.47 5.71 -13.19
N MET A 153 -8.71 5.22 -13.15
CA MET A 153 -9.80 5.71 -14.03
C MET A 153 -10.55 6.91 -13.45
N TYR A 154 -10.77 6.94 -12.13
CA TYR A 154 -11.66 7.88 -11.45
C TYR A 154 -10.97 8.70 -10.37
N GLY A 155 -9.71 8.45 -10.08
CA GLY A 155 -8.94 9.24 -9.12
C GLY A 155 -8.74 10.66 -9.63
N GLU A 156 -8.77 11.59 -8.70
CA GLU A 156 -8.60 13.04 -8.96
C GLU A 156 -7.12 13.45 -8.98
N ASP A 157 -6.22 12.47 -8.96
CA ASP A 157 -4.80 12.69 -8.70
C ASP A 157 -3.94 12.15 -9.87
N ALA A 158 -3.11 13.03 -10.40
CA ALA A 158 -2.12 12.71 -11.44
C ALA A 158 -0.73 12.32 -10.89
N ALA A 159 -0.57 12.20 -9.57
CA ALA A 159 0.73 11.98 -8.93
C ALA A 159 1.19 10.51 -8.93
N ILE A 160 0.49 9.61 -9.61
CA ILE A 160 0.86 8.19 -9.70
C ILE A 160 2.01 8.03 -10.70
N GLU A 161 3.20 7.70 -10.22
CA GLU A 161 4.35 7.44 -11.08
C GLU A 161 4.24 6.08 -11.78
N LYS A 162 3.90 5.04 -11.01
CA LYS A 162 3.71 3.68 -11.52
C LYS A 162 2.67 2.94 -10.69
N ALA A 163 1.89 2.10 -11.36
CA ALA A 163 0.96 1.20 -10.72
C ALA A 163 1.13 -0.22 -11.27
N ALA A 164 1.13 -1.22 -10.38
CA ALA A 164 1.10 -2.63 -10.74
C ALA A 164 -0.16 -3.27 -10.15
N ILE A 165 -0.93 -3.95 -11.01
CA ILE A 165 -2.17 -4.62 -10.65
C ILE A 165 -2.08 -6.10 -11.02
N GLY A 166 -2.43 -7.00 -10.10
CA GLY A 166 -2.38 -8.44 -10.32
C GLY A 166 -3.67 -9.13 -9.93
N SER A 167 -4.16 -10.03 -10.79
CA SER A 167 -5.26 -10.95 -10.49
C SER A 167 -6.53 -10.28 -9.96
N ALA A 168 -6.96 -9.17 -10.54
CA ALA A 168 -8.27 -8.58 -10.24
C ALA A 168 -9.37 -9.60 -10.61
N GLY A 169 -10.33 -9.83 -9.73
CA GLY A 169 -11.44 -10.75 -10.00
C GLY A 169 -12.31 -10.28 -11.17
N TRP A 170 -12.45 -8.98 -11.32
CA TRP A 170 -13.06 -8.31 -12.49
C TRP A 170 -12.50 -6.90 -12.66
N TYR A 171 -12.65 -6.38 -13.89
CA TYR A 171 -12.25 -5.02 -14.27
C TYR A 171 -13.48 -4.20 -14.65
N THR A 172 -13.34 -2.87 -14.58
CA THR A 172 -14.24 -1.94 -15.22
C THR A 172 -13.74 -1.72 -16.64
N PHE A 173 -14.62 -1.92 -17.64
CA PHE A 173 -14.27 -1.73 -19.04
C PHE A 173 -14.83 -0.39 -19.56
N ILE A 174 -14.20 0.17 -20.58
CA ILE A 174 -14.69 1.38 -21.25
C ILE A 174 -15.80 0.96 -22.22
N ASN A 175 -16.96 0.62 -21.66
CA ASN A 175 -18.17 0.25 -22.40
C ASN A 175 -19.42 0.81 -21.68
N TYR A 176 -20.60 0.62 -22.26
CA TYR A 176 -21.87 1.13 -21.72
C TYR A 176 -22.53 0.21 -20.68
N GLU A 177 -21.81 -0.77 -20.17
CA GLU A 177 -22.31 -1.57 -19.05
C GLU A 177 -22.38 -0.70 -17.77
N PRO A 178 -23.29 -1.03 -16.85
CA PRO A 178 -23.34 -0.34 -15.56
C PRO A 178 -22.05 -0.52 -14.75
N PHE A 179 -21.65 0.53 -14.02
CA PHE A 179 -20.56 0.41 -13.04
C PHE A 179 -20.92 -0.66 -11.98
N PRO A 180 -20.03 -1.53 -11.51
CA PRO A 180 -18.56 -1.46 -11.67
C PRO A 180 -18.00 -2.27 -12.86
N TYR A 181 -18.81 -2.74 -13.77
CA TYR A 181 -18.35 -3.54 -14.94
C TYR A 181 -18.04 -2.68 -16.16
N GLY A 182 -18.76 -1.58 -16.32
CA GLY A 182 -18.55 -0.55 -17.33
C GLY A 182 -18.54 0.85 -16.72
N ILE A 183 -18.67 1.86 -17.58
CA ILE A 183 -18.55 3.28 -17.23
C ILE A 183 -19.89 4.03 -17.21
N LYS A 184 -21.04 3.32 -17.35
CA LYS A 184 -22.38 3.92 -17.34
C LYS A 184 -22.90 4.15 -15.93
#